data_68a75d1abb6a92be77eb48926bb4549a
#
_entry.id   68a75d1abb6a92be77eb48926bb4549a
#
_cell.length_a   1.000
_cell.length_b   1.000
_cell.length_c   1.000
_cell.angle_alpha   90.00
_cell.angle_beta   90.00
_cell.angle_gamma   90.00
#
_symmetry.space_group_name_H-M   'P 1'
#
loop_
_entity.id
_entity.type
_entity.pdbx_description
1 polymer ?
#
loop_
_entity_poly.entity_id
_entity_poly.type
_entity_poly.pdbx_seq_one_letter_code
_entity_poly.pdbx_strand_id
1 'polypeptide(L)'
;MSALSPPSVNDLVVEALNQHRQRRDDVIAMLTSRKVTAPVAAAGYQLPNVVSSAADAARLAARMENDGATAWRAVVEYADTAGDRAFASTALTQSAVMAARWSKVLGAWPITTALPGGASSQALG
;
A
#
# COMPACT_ATOMS: atom_id res chain seq x y z
N MET A 1 11.60 11.40 7.25
CA MET A 1 12.36 10.83 6.14
C MET A 1 13.06 11.87 5.29
N SER A 2 13.15 13.05 5.67
CA SER A 2 13.62 14.15 4.86
C SER A 2 15.15 14.15 4.72
N ALA A 3 15.79 15.09 5.39
CA ALA A 3 17.22 15.37 5.20
C ALA A 3 18.14 14.19 5.58
N LEU A 4 17.67 13.25 6.39
CA LEU A 4 18.48 12.12 6.84
C LEU A 4 18.30 10.87 5.98
N SER A 5 17.40 10.90 5.01
CA SER A 5 17.12 9.76 4.15
C SER A 5 17.94 9.85 2.87
N PRO A 6 18.44 8.71 2.34
CA PRO A 6 19.08 8.71 1.03
C PRO A 6 18.13 9.21 -0.05
N PRO A 7 18.64 9.83 -1.14
CA PRO A 7 17.78 10.26 -2.25
C PRO A 7 16.86 9.18 -2.80
N SER A 8 17.35 7.94 -2.86
CA SER A 8 16.54 6.80 -3.32
C SER A 8 15.33 6.53 -2.43
N VAL A 9 15.45 6.77 -1.12
CA VAL A 9 14.32 6.64 -0.19
C VAL A 9 13.34 7.78 -0.39
N ASN A 10 13.83 8.99 -0.58
CA ASN A 10 12.97 10.13 -0.86
C ASN A 10 12.20 9.93 -2.17
N ASP A 11 12.85 9.40 -3.20
CA ASP A 11 12.19 9.07 -4.46
C ASP A 11 11.10 8.02 -4.26
N LEU A 12 11.35 7.02 -3.43
CA LEU A 12 10.37 6.00 -3.10
C LEU A 12 9.14 6.60 -2.39
N VAL A 13 9.37 7.54 -1.47
CA VAL A 13 8.28 8.25 -0.79
C VAL A 13 7.41 9.00 -1.81
N VAL A 14 8.03 9.74 -2.71
CA VAL A 14 7.31 10.51 -3.74
C VAL A 14 6.52 9.58 -4.64
N GLU A 15 7.13 8.50 -5.09
CA GLU A 15 6.47 7.52 -5.96
C GLU A 15 5.27 6.86 -5.26
N ALA A 16 5.44 6.47 -4.00
CA ALA A 16 4.36 5.88 -3.21
C ALA A 16 3.20 6.86 -3.05
N LEU A 17 3.49 8.11 -2.73
CA LEU A 17 2.49 9.15 -2.60
C LEU A 17 1.72 9.37 -3.89
N ASN A 18 2.42 9.49 -4.99
CA ASN A 18 1.80 9.69 -6.30
C ASN A 18 0.92 8.50 -6.69
N GLN A 19 1.39 7.29 -6.44
CA GLN A 19 0.63 6.07 -6.71
C GLN A 19 -0.67 6.02 -5.91
N HIS A 20 -0.60 6.33 -4.62
CA HIS A 20 -1.78 6.32 -3.76
C HIS A 20 -2.78 7.41 -4.13
N ARG A 21 -2.29 8.60 -4.47
CA ARG A 21 -3.15 9.70 -4.92
C ARG A 21 -3.86 9.36 -6.21
N GLN A 22 -3.14 8.80 -7.17
CA GLN A 22 -3.73 8.40 -8.44
C GLN A 22 -4.79 7.32 -8.24
N ARG A 23 -4.50 6.32 -7.41
CA ARG A 23 -5.44 5.25 -7.13
C ARG A 23 -6.68 5.76 -6.42
N ARG A 24 -6.52 6.67 -5.47
CA ARG A 24 -7.64 7.32 -4.80
C ARG A 24 -8.55 8.01 -5.81
N ASP A 25 -7.96 8.79 -6.70
CA ASP A 25 -8.71 9.55 -7.70
C ASP A 25 -9.43 8.60 -8.67
N ASP A 26 -8.78 7.52 -9.07
CA ASP A 26 -9.37 6.51 -9.94
C ASP A 26 -10.56 5.82 -9.28
N VAL A 27 -10.43 5.46 -8.01
CA VAL A 27 -11.54 4.82 -7.25
C VAL A 27 -12.71 5.79 -7.09
N ILE A 28 -12.44 7.05 -6.78
CA ILE A 28 -13.48 8.07 -6.67
C ILE A 28 -14.22 8.21 -8.01
N ALA A 29 -13.51 8.25 -9.12
CA ALA A 29 -14.11 8.32 -10.44
C ALA A 29 -14.98 7.10 -10.75
N MET A 30 -14.53 5.91 -10.39
CA MET A 30 -15.30 4.68 -10.55
C MET A 30 -16.59 4.70 -9.72
N LEU A 31 -16.50 5.14 -8.47
CA LEU A 31 -17.68 5.27 -7.60
C LEU A 31 -18.66 6.30 -8.15
N THR A 32 -18.15 7.45 -8.58
CA THR A 32 -18.97 8.51 -9.15
C THR A 32 -19.69 8.03 -10.41
N SER A 33 -19.02 7.28 -11.28
CA SER A 33 -19.63 6.73 -12.48
C SER A 33 -20.77 5.75 -12.17
N ARG A 34 -20.76 5.15 -10.99
CA ARG A 34 -21.81 4.24 -10.51
C ARG A 34 -22.80 4.94 -9.59
N LYS A 35 -22.71 6.25 -9.46
CA LYS A 35 -23.57 7.07 -8.59
C LYS A 35 -23.45 6.66 -7.11
N VAL A 36 -22.26 6.24 -6.70
CA VAL A 36 -21.95 5.92 -5.32
C VAL A 36 -21.09 7.04 -4.76
N THR A 37 -21.50 7.59 -3.61
CA THR A 37 -20.73 8.63 -2.94
C THR A 37 -19.52 8.01 -2.27
N ALA A 38 -18.34 8.59 -2.53
CA ALA A 38 -17.12 8.13 -1.88
C ALA A 38 -17.16 8.45 -0.38
N PRO A 39 -16.69 7.51 0.47
CA PRO A 39 -16.60 7.79 1.91
C PRO A 39 -15.67 8.95 2.19
N VAL A 40 -16.00 9.74 3.20
CA VAL A 40 -15.11 10.78 3.70
C VAL A 40 -14.06 10.12 4.59
N ALA A 41 -12.80 10.50 4.41
CA ALA A 41 -11.74 10.00 5.27
C ALA A 41 -12.01 10.37 6.73
N ALA A 42 -11.80 9.41 7.62
CA ALA A 42 -11.99 9.65 9.04
C ALA A 42 -10.96 10.67 9.54
N ALA A 43 -11.43 11.65 10.31
CA ALA A 43 -10.56 12.57 10.99
C ALA A 43 -9.86 11.85 12.16
N GLY A 44 -8.63 12.26 12.48
CA GLY A 44 -7.94 11.73 13.64
C GLY A 44 -7.45 10.30 13.49
N TYR A 45 -7.09 9.90 12.27
CA TYR A 45 -6.47 8.60 12.05
C TYR A 45 -5.26 8.44 12.96
N GLN A 46 -5.25 7.35 13.74
CA GLN A 46 -4.13 7.03 14.62
C GLN A 46 -3.21 6.02 13.97
N LEU A 47 -1.92 6.32 14.02
CA LEU A 47 -0.90 5.36 13.59
C LEU A 47 -0.83 4.21 14.59
N PRO A 48 -0.63 2.97 14.12
CA PRO A 48 -0.56 1.82 15.01
C PRO A 48 0.62 1.88 15.98
N ASN A 49 1.69 2.59 15.62
CA ASN A 49 2.89 2.73 16.44
C ASN A 49 3.41 4.16 16.37
N VAL A 50 4.20 4.53 17.37
CA VAL A 50 4.89 5.81 17.34
C VAL A 50 5.97 5.76 16.25
N VAL A 51 5.96 6.76 15.39
CA VAL A 51 6.97 6.90 14.33
C VAL A 51 8.01 7.92 14.80
N SER A 52 9.17 7.44 15.23
CA SER A 52 10.23 8.27 15.78
C SER A 52 11.52 8.26 14.95
N SER A 53 11.59 7.45 13.92
CA SER A 53 12.78 7.35 13.08
C SER A 53 12.41 7.05 11.63
N ALA A 54 13.38 7.22 10.72
CA ALA A 54 13.20 6.84 9.32
C ALA A 54 12.93 5.34 9.18
N ALA A 55 13.58 4.50 10.01
CA ALA A 55 13.33 3.07 10.01
C ALA A 55 11.90 2.74 10.43
N ASP A 56 11.38 3.41 11.45
CA ASP A 56 9.99 3.23 11.89
C ASP A 56 9.01 3.62 10.78
N ALA A 57 9.30 4.73 10.09
CA ALA A 57 8.47 5.18 8.97
C ALA A 57 8.47 4.15 7.83
N ALA A 58 9.62 3.58 7.52
CA ALA A 58 9.74 2.57 6.47
C ALA A 58 9.02 1.26 6.85
N ARG A 59 9.07 0.85 8.13
CA ARG A 59 8.32 -0.30 8.61
C ARG A 59 6.82 -0.08 8.49
N LEU A 60 6.37 1.10 8.88
CA LEU A 60 4.95 1.46 8.75
C LEU A 60 4.53 1.46 7.27
N ALA A 61 5.35 2.03 6.40
CA ALA A 61 5.06 2.05 4.96
C ALA A 61 4.96 0.63 4.40
N ALA A 62 5.91 -0.26 4.73
CA ALA A 62 5.87 -1.65 4.31
C ALA A 62 4.59 -2.35 4.79
N ARG A 63 4.22 -2.13 6.04
CA ARG A 63 3.00 -2.71 6.62
C ARG A 63 1.76 -2.21 5.92
N MET A 64 1.67 -0.90 5.68
CA MET A 64 0.52 -0.32 5.00
C MET A 64 0.36 -0.86 3.57
N GLU A 65 1.46 -1.03 2.86
CA GLU A 65 1.41 -1.61 1.51
C GLU A 65 1.00 -3.09 1.53
N ASN A 66 1.48 -3.86 2.49
CA ASN A 66 1.05 -5.25 2.65
C ASN A 66 -0.43 -5.34 3.00
N ASP A 67 -0.91 -4.50 3.89
CA ASP A 67 -2.32 -4.44 4.24
C ASP A 67 -3.17 -4.04 3.03
N GLY A 68 -2.67 -3.09 2.24
CA GLY A 68 -3.31 -2.68 0.98
C GLY A 68 -3.37 -3.84 -0.02
N ALA A 69 -2.29 -4.58 -0.17
CA ALA A 69 -2.25 -5.74 -1.05
C ALA A 69 -3.28 -6.80 -0.62
N THR A 70 -3.39 -7.05 0.67
CA THR A 70 -4.39 -7.98 1.21
C THR A 70 -5.82 -7.52 0.89
N ALA A 71 -6.08 -6.22 1.06
CA ALA A 71 -7.39 -5.65 0.75
C ALA A 71 -7.72 -5.74 -0.74
N TRP A 72 -6.76 -5.43 -1.61
CA TRP A 72 -6.96 -5.53 -3.05
C TRP A 72 -7.15 -6.98 -3.52
N ARG A 73 -6.48 -7.92 -2.89
CA ARG A 73 -6.70 -9.36 -3.17
C ARG A 73 -8.15 -9.74 -2.91
N ALA A 74 -8.72 -9.27 -1.81
CA ALA A 74 -10.14 -9.51 -1.52
C ALA A 74 -11.03 -8.91 -2.61
N VAL A 75 -10.71 -7.71 -3.10
CA VAL A 75 -11.46 -7.09 -4.20
C VAL A 75 -11.37 -7.93 -5.47
N VAL A 76 -10.21 -8.48 -5.80
CA VAL A 76 -10.07 -9.38 -6.96
C VAL A 76 -11.01 -10.57 -6.85
N GLU A 77 -11.10 -11.16 -5.66
CA GLU A 77 -11.93 -12.33 -5.42
C GLU A 77 -13.43 -12.05 -5.54
N TYR A 78 -13.85 -10.85 -5.14
CA TYR A 78 -15.28 -10.50 -5.09
C TYR A 78 -15.74 -9.56 -6.22
N ALA A 79 -14.85 -9.14 -7.10
CA ALA A 79 -15.20 -8.24 -8.18
C ALA A 79 -16.13 -8.90 -9.20
N ASP A 80 -17.21 -8.21 -9.56
CA ASP A 80 -18.21 -8.74 -10.47
C ASP A 80 -17.83 -8.59 -11.94
N THR A 81 -17.00 -7.62 -12.26
CA THR A 81 -16.64 -7.32 -13.65
C THR A 81 -15.16 -7.58 -13.92
N ALA A 82 -14.85 -7.87 -15.18
CA ALA A 82 -13.46 -8.03 -15.61
C ALA A 82 -12.66 -6.73 -15.40
N GLY A 83 -13.29 -5.58 -15.63
CA GLY A 83 -12.64 -4.28 -15.44
C GLY A 83 -12.26 -4.04 -13.98
N ASP A 84 -13.15 -4.35 -13.05
CA ASP A 84 -12.88 -4.19 -11.63
C ASP A 84 -11.78 -5.16 -11.17
N ARG A 85 -11.82 -6.40 -11.65
CA ARG A 85 -10.76 -7.37 -11.36
C ARG A 85 -9.40 -6.92 -11.88
N ALA A 86 -9.36 -6.38 -13.10
CA ALA A 86 -8.12 -5.87 -13.68
C ALA A 86 -7.57 -4.70 -12.87
N PHE A 87 -8.42 -3.76 -12.47
CA PHE A 87 -8.01 -2.64 -11.64
C PHE A 87 -7.45 -3.14 -10.29
N ALA A 88 -8.18 -4.01 -9.62
CA ALA A 88 -7.76 -4.54 -8.32
C ALA A 88 -6.48 -5.37 -8.42
N SER A 89 -6.31 -6.14 -9.47
CA SER A 89 -5.10 -6.92 -9.72
C SER A 89 -3.88 -6.01 -9.93
N THR A 90 -4.05 -4.94 -10.68
CA THR A 90 -2.99 -3.93 -10.86
C THR A 90 -2.63 -3.28 -9.52
N ALA A 91 -3.63 -2.87 -8.75
CA ALA A 91 -3.41 -2.27 -7.44
C ALA A 91 -2.73 -3.23 -6.47
N LEU A 92 -3.13 -4.49 -6.46
CA LEU A 92 -2.48 -5.55 -5.67
C LEU A 92 -1.01 -5.66 -6.03
N THR A 93 -0.70 -5.76 -7.30
CA THR A 93 0.69 -5.89 -7.78
C THR A 93 1.52 -4.67 -7.39
N GLN A 94 0.99 -3.47 -7.58
CA GLN A 94 1.69 -2.24 -7.22
C GLN A 94 1.96 -2.16 -5.72
N SER A 95 1.00 -2.50 -4.88
CA SER A 95 1.19 -2.52 -3.43
C SER A 95 2.21 -3.57 -3.00
N ALA A 96 2.19 -4.75 -3.60
CA ALA A 96 3.16 -5.80 -3.31
C ALA A 96 4.60 -5.37 -3.69
N VAL A 97 4.76 -4.74 -4.84
CA VAL A 97 6.06 -4.22 -5.27
C VAL A 97 6.55 -3.13 -4.33
N MET A 98 5.67 -2.21 -3.93
CA MET A 98 6.04 -1.17 -2.96
C MET A 98 6.43 -1.77 -1.61
N ALA A 99 5.69 -2.76 -1.13
CA ALA A 99 6.04 -3.44 0.12
C ALA A 99 7.44 -4.05 0.05
N ALA A 100 7.76 -4.70 -1.07
CA ALA A 100 9.08 -5.27 -1.28
C ALA A 100 10.18 -4.19 -1.30
N ARG A 101 9.92 -3.06 -1.93
CA ARG A 101 10.87 -1.95 -1.98
C ARG A 101 11.10 -1.34 -0.60
N TRP A 102 10.06 -1.16 0.19
CA TRP A 102 10.20 -0.69 1.58
C TRP A 102 10.95 -1.69 2.45
N SER A 103 10.67 -2.97 2.28
CA SER A 103 11.39 -4.03 3.01
C SER A 103 12.87 -4.07 2.64
N LYS A 104 13.19 -3.81 1.38
CA LYS A 104 14.58 -3.71 0.93
C LYS A 104 15.28 -2.53 1.58
N VAL A 105 14.63 -1.39 1.68
CA VAL A 105 15.17 -0.21 2.40
C VAL A 105 15.50 -0.57 3.84
N LEU A 106 14.68 -1.38 4.48
CA LEU A 106 14.91 -1.83 5.86
C LEU A 106 16.01 -2.88 5.97
N GLY A 107 16.43 -3.46 4.85
CA GLY A 107 17.36 -4.58 4.87
C GLY A 107 16.75 -5.87 5.41
N ALA A 108 15.42 -5.96 5.48
CA ALA A 108 14.74 -7.15 5.96
C ALA A 108 14.86 -8.31 4.97
N TRP A 109 14.99 -9.54 5.48
CA TRP A 109 15.00 -10.74 4.67
C TRP A 109 14.10 -11.81 5.29
N PRO A 110 13.22 -12.48 4.54
CA PRO A 110 12.98 -12.27 3.11
C PRO A 110 12.35 -10.91 2.81
N ILE A 111 12.58 -10.40 1.60
CA ILE A 111 12.12 -9.06 1.19
C ILE A 111 10.60 -9.00 1.11
N THR A 112 9.96 -10.10 0.71
CA THR A 112 8.51 -10.15 0.52
C THR A 112 7.97 -11.51 0.95
N THR A 113 6.65 -11.58 1.13
CA THR A 113 5.97 -12.85 1.38
C THR A 113 5.86 -13.64 0.08
N ALA A 114 5.78 -14.98 0.18
CA ALA A 114 5.62 -15.84 -0.98
C ALA A 114 4.29 -15.58 -1.72
N LEU A 115 3.26 -15.18 -0.99
CA LEU A 115 1.93 -14.87 -1.53
C LEU A 115 1.56 -13.46 -1.14
N PRO A 116 1.88 -12.46 -1.98
CA PRO A 116 1.53 -11.08 -1.70
C PRO A 116 0.02 -10.93 -1.51
N GLY A 117 -0.38 -10.19 -0.48
CA GLY A 117 -1.79 -10.01 -0.14
C GLY A 117 -2.40 -11.17 0.61
N GLY A 118 -1.65 -12.22 0.91
CA GLY A 118 -2.10 -13.31 1.75
C GLY A 118 -2.03 -12.98 3.24
N ALA A 119 -2.34 -13.97 4.06
CA ALA A 119 -2.22 -13.81 5.50
C ALA A 119 -0.79 -13.41 5.88
N SER A 120 -0.68 -12.53 6.85
CA SER A 120 0.61 -12.07 7.32
C SER A 120 1.46 -13.22 7.82
N SER A 121 2.70 -13.28 7.36
CA SER A 121 3.62 -14.28 7.86
C SER A 121 4.13 -13.91 9.24
N GLN A 122 4.05 -14.84 10.14
CA GLN A 122 4.59 -14.66 11.48
C GLN A 122 6.10 -14.90 11.55
N ALA A 123 6.66 -15.46 10.50
CA ALA A 123 8.07 -15.78 10.45
C ALA A 123 8.97 -14.55 10.45
N LEU A 124 8.42 -13.39 10.22
CA LEU A 124 9.16 -12.15 10.18
C LEU A 124 9.24 -11.46 11.54
N GLY A 125 8.76 -12.13 12.53
CA GLY A 125 8.78 -11.58 13.88
C GLY A 125 10.17 -11.26 14.42
#